data_09a81c0127db2690f4ea7895ce5cb0f5
#
_entry.id   09a81c0127db2690f4ea7895ce5cb0f5
#
_cell.length_a   1.000
_cell.length_b   1.000
_cell.length_c   1.000
_cell.angle_alpha   90.00
_cell.angle_beta   90.00
_cell.angle_gamma   90.00
#
_symmetry.space_group_name_H-M   'P 1'
#
loop_
_entity.id
_entity.type
_entity.pdbx_description
1 polymer ?
#
loop_
_entity_poly.entity_id
_entity_poly.type
_entity_poly.pdbx_seq_one_letter_code
_entity_poly.pdbx_strand_id
1 'polypeptide(L)'
;MSRAGFAVALALLTASPTLARTWTVGAAGSDFPLITPALAAAADGDTIVVGPGVYRENLVLHRRVALVGQGAPVLWGLGTGSVIRILAGGCEIRGLTIEGSGAGESNEMDAAIQVASGGNRIAGNTMRRVFYGVVIAGGADNEVADNAIAGFEDRPFGKRGDGIYVYRAPGARVVRNRISSQRDGIYFQYVPGGLAADNVVETSRYGLHVMFSNAIAVRGNTFRRSSVGANIMDSRAIEVTGNRFERNRGASAVGLALKQCDDSRVSGNIVVDNARGLQVDGASRNHVTGNRLLYNDVGVMLFSSAEQNTFTANRFDGNWSDVVVSGGRAGTRWSENGRGNSWSEYAGFDFTGDGVGERPHPLLTPFAVIEGANPAARLFLRSPAAEGLALAARIGFGPGTVEQDPAPLVPAAPGPPAEREGGHAGAALGLAAATLALALAVAREVSPC
;
A
#
# COMPACT_ATOMS: atom_id res chain seq x y z
N MET A 1 -53.25 63.77 7.21
CA MET A 1 -52.93 62.33 7.01
C MET A 1 -51.47 62.11 7.36
N SER A 2 -51.23 61.68 8.61
CA SER A 2 -49.89 61.47 9.20
C SER A 2 -49.41 60.09 8.85
N ARG A 3 -48.19 59.98 8.23
CA ARG A 3 -47.44 58.68 8.00
C ARG A 3 -46.48 58.45 9.17
N ALA A 4 -46.86 57.53 10.04
CA ALA A 4 -45.98 57.03 11.06
C ALA A 4 -44.99 56.01 10.43
N GLY A 5 -43.71 56.36 10.41
CA GLY A 5 -42.65 55.46 10.00
C GLY A 5 -42.27 54.55 11.17
N PHE A 6 -42.44 53.22 10.98
CA PHE A 6 -41.91 52.21 11.90
C PHE A 6 -40.43 51.96 11.55
N ALA A 7 -39.54 52.35 12.44
CA ALA A 7 -38.13 51.97 12.38
C ALA A 7 -37.96 50.62 13.09
N VAL A 8 -37.63 49.56 12.32
CA VAL A 8 -37.21 48.25 12.87
C VAL A 8 -35.72 48.33 13.16
N ALA A 9 -35.34 48.40 14.41
CA ALA A 9 -33.97 48.29 14.86
C ALA A 9 -33.51 46.81 14.78
N LEU A 10 -32.66 46.48 13.82
CA LEU A 10 -32.00 45.20 13.71
C LEU A 10 -30.84 45.13 14.72
N ALA A 11 -31.03 44.48 15.85
CA ALA A 11 -29.99 44.25 16.84
C ALA A 11 -29.03 43.18 16.29
N LEU A 12 -27.90 43.59 15.74
CA LEU A 12 -26.75 42.71 15.45
C LEU A 12 -26.18 42.21 16.78
N LEU A 13 -26.53 40.98 17.16
CA LEU A 13 -25.84 40.24 18.21
C LEU A 13 -24.40 39.92 17.71
N THR A 14 -23.44 40.76 18.04
CA THR A 14 -22.04 40.45 17.89
C THR A 14 -21.69 39.42 18.95
N ALA A 15 -21.64 38.14 18.58
CA ALA A 15 -21.04 37.10 19.40
C ALA A 15 -19.55 37.47 19.59
N SER A 16 -19.19 37.90 20.78
CA SER A 16 -17.75 38.07 21.14
C SER A 16 -17.05 36.73 20.99
N PRO A 17 -15.89 36.67 20.32
CA PRO A 17 -15.12 35.42 20.25
C PRO A 17 -14.76 35.01 21.68
N THR A 18 -15.33 33.95 22.19
CA THR A 18 -14.87 33.30 23.41
C THR A 18 -13.47 32.82 23.19
N LEU A 19 -12.51 33.26 24.02
CA LEU A 19 -11.13 32.76 23.98
C LEU A 19 -11.15 31.26 24.23
N ALA A 20 -10.44 30.49 23.37
CA ALA A 20 -10.29 29.06 23.54
C ALA A 20 -9.73 28.71 24.91
N ARG A 21 -10.42 27.86 25.64
CA ARG A 21 -10.02 27.42 26.98
C ARG A 21 -9.33 26.07 26.93
N THR A 22 -8.39 25.88 27.87
CA THR A 22 -7.78 24.56 28.12
C THR A 22 -8.40 23.95 29.38
N TRP A 23 -8.95 22.77 29.25
CA TRP A 23 -9.47 21.94 30.34
C TRP A 23 -8.51 20.81 30.62
N THR A 24 -8.27 20.49 31.88
CA THR A 24 -7.42 19.39 32.29
C THR A 24 -8.21 18.23 32.84
N VAL A 25 -7.82 17.01 32.45
CA VAL A 25 -8.45 15.76 32.91
C VAL A 25 -7.39 14.88 33.54
N GLY A 26 -7.64 14.39 34.77
CA GLY A 26 -6.68 13.53 35.44
C GLY A 26 -6.88 13.40 36.95
N ALA A 27 -5.75 13.22 37.63
CA ALA A 27 -5.70 13.08 39.09
C ALA A 27 -6.04 14.41 39.81
N ALA A 28 -5.94 14.39 41.14
CA ALA A 28 -6.24 15.53 41.98
C ALA A 28 -5.51 16.81 41.50
N GLY A 29 -6.26 17.92 41.39
CA GLY A 29 -5.78 19.19 40.84
C GLY A 29 -6.15 19.44 39.38
N SER A 30 -6.68 18.46 38.66
CA SER A 30 -7.27 18.67 37.33
C SER A 30 -8.69 19.20 37.42
N ASP A 31 -9.18 19.88 36.36
CA ASP A 31 -10.57 20.39 36.30
C ASP A 31 -11.61 19.28 36.36
N PHE A 32 -11.31 18.09 35.75
CA PHE A 32 -12.21 16.95 35.69
C PHE A 32 -11.46 15.62 35.94
N PRO A 33 -12.10 14.66 36.63
CA PRO A 33 -11.55 13.31 36.79
C PRO A 33 -11.72 12.41 35.55
N LEU A 34 -12.69 12.72 34.67
CA LEU A 34 -13.07 11.95 33.49
C LEU A 34 -13.16 12.86 32.26
N ILE A 35 -13.07 12.25 31.05
CA ILE A 35 -13.05 12.98 29.79
C ILE A 35 -14.46 13.43 29.39
N THR A 36 -15.47 12.60 29.61
CA THR A 36 -16.87 12.91 29.23
C THR A 36 -17.40 14.20 29.88
N PRO A 37 -17.21 14.49 31.19
CA PRO A 37 -17.59 15.76 31.77
C PRO A 37 -16.82 16.97 31.20
N ALA A 38 -15.54 16.80 30.87
CA ALA A 38 -14.75 17.85 30.24
C ALA A 38 -15.29 18.18 28.83
N LEU A 39 -15.65 17.15 28.04
CA LEU A 39 -16.28 17.32 26.72
C LEU A 39 -17.63 18.03 26.82
N ALA A 40 -18.41 17.75 27.88
CA ALA A 40 -19.70 18.40 28.09
C ALA A 40 -19.55 19.89 28.43
N ALA A 41 -18.51 20.26 29.16
CA ALA A 41 -18.21 21.66 29.55
C ALA A 41 -17.53 22.47 28.43
N ALA A 42 -16.82 21.81 27.52
CA ALA A 42 -16.03 22.46 26.48
C ALA A 42 -16.91 23.19 25.44
N ALA A 43 -16.41 24.31 24.93
CA ALA A 43 -16.94 25.05 23.81
C ALA A 43 -16.13 24.79 22.53
N ASP A 44 -16.64 25.27 21.38
CA ASP A 44 -15.91 25.17 20.11
C ASP A 44 -14.57 25.90 20.16
N GLY A 45 -13.51 25.18 19.83
CA GLY A 45 -12.14 25.67 19.84
C GLY A 45 -11.38 25.35 21.12
N ASP A 46 -12.03 24.79 22.14
CA ASP A 46 -11.38 24.42 23.39
C ASP A 46 -10.41 23.23 23.22
N THR A 47 -9.45 23.15 24.11
CA THR A 47 -8.49 22.04 24.24
C THR A 47 -8.77 21.26 25.52
N ILE A 48 -8.83 19.93 25.42
CA ILE A 48 -8.94 19.02 26.57
C ILE A 48 -7.62 18.27 26.68
N VAL A 49 -6.87 18.52 27.71
CA VAL A 49 -5.59 17.86 28.00
C VAL A 49 -5.83 16.71 28.97
N VAL A 50 -5.61 15.49 28.50
CA VAL A 50 -5.80 14.26 29.27
C VAL A 50 -4.45 13.83 29.84
N GLY A 51 -4.33 13.85 31.15
CA GLY A 51 -3.14 13.43 31.87
C GLY A 51 -2.99 11.91 31.97
N PRO A 52 -1.86 11.42 32.50
CA PRO A 52 -1.63 9.97 32.65
C PRO A 52 -2.73 9.28 33.44
N GLY A 53 -3.14 8.11 32.99
CA GLY A 53 -4.19 7.32 33.63
C GLY A 53 -4.89 6.37 32.66
N VAL A 54 -5.83 5.59 33.19
CA VAL A 54 -6.71 4.72 32.42
C VAL A 54 -8.14 5.23 32.55
N TYR A 55 -8.72 5.65 31.42
CA TYR A 55 -10.07 6.19 31.34
C TYR A 55 -10.97 5.18 30.63
N ARG A 56 -11.99 4.67 31.31
CA ARG A 56 -12.93 3.67 30.79
C ARG A 56 -14.20 4.36 30.29
N GLU A 57 -14.15 4.88 29.09
CA GLU A 57 -15.22 5.70 28.50
C GLU A 57 -15.32 5.46 26.99
N ASN A 58 -16.54 5.58 26.44
CA ASN A 58 -16.75 5.84 25.02
C ASN A 58 -17.10 7.32 24.86
N LEU A 59 -16.42 8.02 23.98
CA LEU A 59 -16.52 9.46 23.84
C LEU A 59 -17.31 9.86 22.58
N VAL A 60 -18.09 10.93 22.66
CA VAL A 60 -18.73 11.54 21.50
C VAL A 60 -18.40 13.03 21.47
N LEU A 61 -17.79 13.47 20.39
CA LEU A 61 -17.40 14.86 20.17
C LEU A 61 -18.47 15.57 19.33
N HIS A 62 -19.33 16.35 19.99
CA HIS A 62 -20.37 17.16 19.34
C HIS A 62 -19.90 18.57 19.00
N ARG A 63 -18.74 18.98 19.49
CA ARG A 63 -18.15 20.30 19.31
C ARG A 63 -16.73 20.19 18.78
N ARG A 64 -16.27 21.23 18.10
CA ARG A 64 -14.90 21.32 17.60
C ARG A 64 -13.93 21.49 18.77
N VAL A 65 -13.27 20.42 19.17
CA VAL A 65 -12.29 20.43 20.27
C VAL A 65 -10.99 19.72 19.87
N ALA A 66 -9.89 20.08 20.55
CA ALA A 66 -8.65 19.33 20.53
C ALA A 66 -8.59 18.42 21.78
N LEU A 67 -8.54 17.08 21.59
CA LEU A 67 -8.36 16.12 22.66
C LEU A 67 -6.90 15.64 22.64
N VAL A 68 -6.15 15.99 23.64
CA VAL A 68 -4.68 15.89 23.67
C VAL A 68 -4.23 15.06 24.86
N GLY A 69 -3.64 13.89 24.60
CA GLY A 69 -3.00 13.06 25.61
C GLY A 69 -1.62 13.58 25.99
N GLN A 70 -1.33 13.64 27.27
CA GLN A 70 -0.01 13.90 27.84
C GLN A 70 0.40 12.77 28.79
N GLY A 71 1.63 12.25 28.64
CA GLY A 71 2.10 11.13 29.45
C GLY A 71 1.44 9.78 29.10
N ALA A 72 1.06 9.61 27.85
CA ALA A 72 0.48 8.38 27.28
C ALA A 72 -0.78 7.85 28.03
N PRO A 73 -1.84 8.67 28.20
CA PRO A 73 -3.08 8.20 28.79
C PRO A 73 -3.69 7.07 27.97
N VAL A 74 -4.34 6.11 28.64
CA VAL A 74 -5.04 5.00 28.00
C VAL A 74 -6.53 5.26 28.06
N LEU A 75 -7.14 5.43 26.89
CA LEU A 75 -8.60 5.42 26.74
C LEU A 75 -9.04 4.00 26.40
N TRP A 76 -9.69 3.36 27.35
CA TRP A 76 -10.20 2.01 27.24
C TRP A 76 -11.71 2.05 26.98
N GLY A 77 -12.13 1.64 25.80
CA GLY A 77 -13.56 1.56 25.44
C GLY A 77 -14.31 0.51 26.24
N LEU A 78 -15.61 0.57 26.16
CA LEU A 78 -16.53 -0.29 26.93
C LEU A 78 -16.75 -1.68 26.28
N GLY A 79 -15.98 -2.01 25.22
CA GLY A 79 -16.08 -3.27 24.50
C GLY A 79 -17.24 -3.34 23.49
N THR A 80 -17.97 -2.27 23.29
CA THR A 80 -19.07 -2.14 22.33
C THR A 80 -18.96 -0.82 21.57
N GLY A 81 -19.24 -0.83 20.28
CA GLY A 81 -19.19 0.37 19.43
C GLY A 81 -17.78 0.95 19.29
N SER A 82 -17.72 2.18 18.82
CA SER A 82 -16.48 2.94 18.67
C SER A 82 -16.09 3.64 19.96
N VAL A 83 -14.77 3.68 20.27
CA VAL A 83 -14.27 4.31 21.50
C VAL A 83 -14.39 5.82 21.44
N ILE A 84 -14.11 6.43 20.29
CA ILE A 84 -14.31 7.86 20.04
C ILE A 84 -15.16 8.02 18.79
N ARG A 85 -16.23 8.82 18.87
CA ARG A 85 -17.04 9.23 17.72
C ARG A 85 -16.94 10.74 17.53
N ILE A 86 -16.50 11.18 16.36
CA ILE A 86 -16.35 12.59 16.01
C ILE A 86 -17.50 13.00 15.09
N LEU A 87 -18.40 13.81 15.60
CA LEU A 87 -19.57 14.32 14.87
C LEU A 87 -19.38 15.79 14.43
N ALA A 88 -18.54 16.54 15.15
CA ALA A 88 -18.18 17.90 14.80
C ALA A 88 -16.99 17.95 13.87
N GLY A 89 -16.95 18.89 12.94
CA GLY A 89 -15.80 19.12 12.07
C GLY A 89 -14.68 19.91 12.73
N GLY A 90 -13.44 19.71 12.22
CA GLY A 90 -12.26 20.45 12.69
C GLY A 90 -11.73 20.03 14.06
N CYS A 91 -12.03 18.83 14.53
CA CYS A 91 -11.47 18.27 15.75
C CYS A 91 -10.04 17.79 15.56
N GLU A 92 -9.24 17.81 16.64
CA GLU A 92 -7.91 17.19 16.70
C GLU A 92 -7.88 16.12 17.79
N ILE A 93 -7.40 14.90 17.47
CA ILE A 93 -7.20 13.82 18.44
C ILE A 93 -5.74 13.40 18.38
N ARG A 94 -5.00 13.54 19.47
CA ARG A 94 -3.58 13.19 19.49
C ARG A 94 -3.03 12.72 20.82
N GLY A 95 -1.98 11.90 20.79
CA GLY A 95 -1.21 11.50 21.97
C GLY A 95 -1.90 10.50 22.89
N LEU A 96 -2.95 9.82 22.42
CA LEU A 96 -3.72 8.83 23.19
C LEU A 96 -3.28 7.40 22.84
N THR A 97 -3.34 6.51 23.83
CA THR A 97 -3.42 5.08 23.61
C THR A 97 -4.89 4.67 23.68
N ILE A 98 -5.42 4.02 22.63
CA ILE A 98 -6.85 3.68 22.50
C ILE A 98 -6.97 2.18 22.34
N GLU A 99 -7.78 1.54 23.21
CA GLU A 99 -8.03 0.10 23.24
C GLU A 99 -9.51 -0.18 23.52
N GLY A 100 -9.96 -1.42 23.27
CA GLY A 100 -11.27 -1.88 23.73
C GLY A 100 -12.46 -1.37 22.91
N SER A 101 -12.32 -1.22 21.59
CA SER A 101 -13.48 -1.10 20.70
C SER A 101 -14.34 -2.36 20.75
N GLY A 102 -15.57 -2.29 20.25
CA GLY A 102 -16.35 -3.48 19.94
C GLY A 102 -15.62 -4.43 19.00
N ALA A 103 -16.10 -5.65 18.87
CA ALA A 103 -15.42 -6.74 18.16
C ALA A 103 -15.92 -6.94 16.72
N GLY A 104 -16.78 -6.06 16.20
CA GLY A 104 -17.39 -6.17 14.89
C GLY A 104 -18.47 -7.25 14.78
N GLU A 105 -19.02 -7.68 15.89
CA GLU A 105 -20.11 -8.69 15.96
C GLU A 105 -21.47 -8.08 15.60
N SER A 106 -21.59 -6.77 15.71
CA SER A 106 -22.72 -6.00 15.19
C SER A 106 -22.43 -5.51 13.76
N ASN A 107 -23.48 -5.14 13.01
CA ASN A 107 -23.31 -4.49 11.70
C ASN A 107 -22.72 -3.07 11.81
N GLU A 108 -22.29 -2.67 13.00
CA GLU A 108 -21.64 -1.38 13.27
C GLU A 108 -20.14 -1.44 13.05
N MET A 109 -19.58 -0.33 12.58
CA MET A 109 -18.14 -0.20 12.36
C MET A 109 -17.44 0.14 13.68
N ASP A 110 -17.24 -0.86 14.55
CA ASP A 110 -16.57 -0.71 15.84
C ASP A 110 -15.12 -0.26 15.68
N ALA A 111 -14.81 0.99 15.94
CA ALA A 111 -13.49 1.57 15.70
C ALA A 111 -12.83 2.13 16.97
N ALA A 112 -11.51 2.27 16.96
CA ALA A 112 -10.88 3.14 17.94
C ALA A 112 -11.39 4.57 17.76
N ILE A 113 -11.42 5.08 16.53
CA ILE A 113 -11.96 6.41 16.20
C ILE A 113 -12.85 6.33 14.97
N GLN A 114 -14.11 6.77 15.11
CA GLN A 114 -15.05 6.93 14.01
C GLN A 114 -15.29 8.41 13.75
N VAL A 115 -15.18 8.82 12.49
CA VAL A 115 -15.32 10.21 12.03
C VAL A 115 -16.51 10.29 11.07
N ALA A 116 -17.47 11.19 11.34
CA ALA A 116 -18.64 11.45 10.51
C ALA A 116 -18.71 12.90 10.02
N SER A 117 -17.60 13.64 10.05
CA SER A 117 -17.51 15.08 9.72
C SER A 117 -16.19 15.37 9.00
N GLY A 118 -16.02 16.60 8.52
CA GLY A 118 -14.84 17.00 7.74
C GLY A 118 -13.82 17.82 8.51
N GLY A 119 -12.59 17.91 7.94
CA GLY A 119 -11.52 18.76 8.46
C GLY A 119 -10.89 18.30 9.77
N ASN A 120 -11.05 17.03 10.15
CA ASN A 120 -10.52 16.51 11.39
C ASN A 120 -9.08 15.99 11.21
N ARG A 121 -8.29 16.05 12.29
CA ARG A 121 -6.93 15.56 12.35
C ARG A 121 -6.78 14.51 13.46
N ILE A 122 -6.43 13.30 13.08
CA ILE A 122 -6.14 12.18 13.99
C ILE A 122 -4.66 11.87 13.87
N ALA A 123 -3.85 12.24 14.87
CA ALA A 123 -2.40 12.16 14.72
C ALA A 123 -1.65 11.72 15.98
N GLY A 124 -0.62 10.88 15.80
CA GLY A 124 0.26 10.50 16.90
C GLY A 124 -0.41 9.69 18.00
N ASN A 125 -1.44 8.90 17.65
CA ASN A 125 -2.10 7.99 18.58
C ASN A 125 -1.58 6.56 18.43
N THR A 126 -1.69 5.79 19.49
CA THR A 126 -1.46 4.34 19.48
C THR A 126 -2.79 3.61 19.65
N MET A 127 -3.17 2.76 18.70
CA MET A 127 -4.40 1.98 18.74
C MET A 127 -4.04 0.49 18.77
N ARG A 128 -4.46 -0.22 19.78
CA ARG A 128 -4.12 -1.63 19.96
C ARG A 128 -5.34 -2.48 20.26
N ARG A 129 -5.38 -3.70 19.68
CA ARG A 129 -6.49 -4.65 19.87
C ARG A 129 -7.85 -3.99 19.61
N VAL A 130 -7.95 -3.28 18.48
CA VAL A 130 -9.17 -2.64 18.01
C VAL A 130 -9.66 -3.33 16.74
N PHE A 131 -10.96 -3.34 16.50
CA PHE A 131 -11.52 -3.96 15.31
C PHE A 131 -11.18 -3.12 14.08
N TYR A 132 -11.69 -1.88 13.98
CA TYR A 132 -11.15 -0.88 13.07
C TYR A 132 -10.23 0.08 13.86
N GLY A 133 -9.14 0.52 13.23
CA GLY A 133 -8.35 1.61 13.81
C GLY A 133 -9.09 2.94 13.66
N VAL A 134 -9.14 3.50 12.46
CA VAL A 134 -9.87 4.73 12.14
C VAL A 134 -10.88 4.46 11.02
N VAL A 135 -12.12 4.88 11.23
CA VAL A 135 -13.17 4.87 10.21
C VAL A 135 -13.55 6.31 9.89
N ILE A 136 -13.40 6.73 8.64
CA ILE A 136 -13.90 8.01 8.14
C ILE A 136 -15.10 7.69 7.25
N ALA A 137 -16.31 8.02 7.73
CA ALA A 137 -17.56 7.78 7.03
C ALA A 137 -18.19 9.10 6.60
N GLY A 138 -17.70 9.63 5.48
CA GLY A 138 -18.09 10.97 4.98
C GLY A 138 -17.22 12.10 5.53
N GLY A 139 -17.56 13.34 5.15
CA GLY A 139 -16.75 14.51 5.46
C GLY A 139 -15.47 14.62 4.61
N ALA A 140 -15.20 15.82 4.12
CA ALA A 140 -14.02 16.09 3.32
C ALA A 140 -12.79 16.44 4.16
N ASP A 141 -11.60 16.30 3.56
CA ASP A 141 -10.32 16.84 4.06
C ASP A 141 -9.92 16.40 5.47
N ASN A 142 -10.24 15.14 5.83
CA ASN A 142 -9.76 14.54 7.06
C ASN A 142 -8.33 14.03 6.91
N GLU A 143 -7.51 14.20 7.96
CA GLU A 143 -6.14 13.70 8.01
C GLU A 143 -5.95 12.67 9.12
N VAL A 144 -5.36 11.50 8.77
CA VAL A 144 -4.92 10.45 9.69
C VAL A 144 -3.42 10.31 9.54
N ALA A 145 -2.63 10.77 10.54
CA ALA A 145 -1.20 10.89 10.40
C ALA A 145 -0.42 10.38 11.63
N ASP A 146 0.75 9.79 11.40
CA ASP A 146 1.69 9.45 12.47
C ASP A 146 1.11 8.50 13.55
N ASN A 147 0.07 7.72 13.25
CA ASN A 147 -0.54 6.78 14.19
C ASN A 147 0.12 5.40 14.09
N ALA A 148 0.16 4.69 15.23
CA ALA A 148 0.50 3.28 15.32
C ALA A 148 -0.79 2.47 15.53
N ILE A 149 -1.14 1.59 14.58
CA ILE A 149 -2.40 0.83 14.58
C ILE A 149 -2.08 -0.66 14.50
N ALA A 150 -2.48 -1.43 15.50
CA ALA A 150 -2.33 -2.87 15.52
C ALA A 150 -3.68 -3.55 15.83
N GLY A 151 -4.08 -4.48 14.96
CA GLY A 151 -5.31 -5.24 15.12
C GLY A 151 -5.16 -6.46 16.02
N PHE A 152 -6.04 -7.43 15.80
CA PHE A 152 -6.05 -8.71 16.52
C PHE A 152 -5.16 -9.73 15.80
N GLU A 153 -3.98 -10.02 16.35
CA GLU A 153 -3.05 -11.00 15.77
C GLU A 153 -3.57 -12.43 15.85
N ASP A 154 -4.34 -12.73 16.88
CA ASP A 154 -4.93 -14.03 17.20
C ASP A 154 -6.17 -14.39 16.37
N ARG A 155 -6.65 -13.48 15.49
CA ARG A 155 -7.81 -13.71 14.63
C ARG A 155 -7.41 -13.94 13.17
N PRO A 156 -8.10 -14.78 12.40
CA PRO A 156 -7.92 -14.86 10.96
C PRO A 156 -8.34 -13.55 10.29
N PHE A 157 -7.74 -13.21 9.13
CA PHE A 157 -7.98 -11.94 8.44
C PHE A 157 -9.47 -11.63 8.23
N GLY A 158 -10.28 -12.62 7.86
CA GLY A 158 -11.72 -12.43 7.62
C GLY A 158 -12.52 -12.00 8.86
N LYS A 159 -11.93 -12.11 10.06
CA LYS A 159 -12.53 -11.71 11.34
C LYS A 159 -11.85 -10.48 11.97
N ARG A 160 -11.08 -9.73 11.17
CA ARG A 160 -10.47 -8.45 11.55
C ARG A 160 -11.15 -7.32 10.81
N GLY A 161 -11.13 -6.12 11.36
CA GLY A 161 -11.49 -4.89 10.66
C GLY A 161 -10.29 -4.32 9.89
N ASP A 162 -10.45 -3.13 9.34
CA ASP A 162 -9.40 -2.45 8.61
C ASP A 162 -8.62 -1.48 9.52
N GLY A 163 -7.37 -1.21 9.18
CA GLY A 163 -6.55 -0.25 9.93
C GLY A 163 -7.12 1.16 9.81
N ILE A 164 -7.23 1.65 8.58
CA ILE A 164 -7.86 2.94 8.26
C ILE A 164 -8.84 2.72 7.11
N TYR A 165 -10.12 2.89 7.36
CA TYR A 165 -11.17 2.79 6.37
C TYR A 165 -11.72 4.18 6.03
N VAL A 166 -11.67 4.54 4.76
CA VAL A 166 -12.13 5.83 4.23
C VAL A 166 -13.28 5.57 3.26
N TYR A 167 -14.46 6.02 3.61
CA TYR A 167 -15.69 5.82 2.84
C TYR A 167 -16.34 7.15 2.49
N ARG A 168 -16.50 7.43 1.20
CA ARG A 168 -17.15 8.65 0.67
C ARG A 168 -16.61 9.95 1.30
N ALA A 169 -15.31 10.02 1.55
CA ALA A 169 -14.64 11.16 2.17
C ALA A 169 -13.61 11.77 1.22
N PRO A 170 -13.99 12.77 0.42
CA PRO A 170 -13.09 13.42 -0.54
C PRO A 170 -11.88 14.07 0.15
N GLY A 171 -10.75 14.10 -0.51
CA GLY A 171 -9.55 14.77 -0.03
C GLY A 171 -8.89 14.15 1.20
N ALA A 172 -9.33 12.96 1.63
CA ALA A 172 -8.77 12.30 2.80
C ALA A 172 -7.26 12.03 2.63
N ARG A 173 -6.50 12.28 3.70
CA ARG A 173 -5.05 12.12 3.75
C ARG A 173 -4.67 11.09 4.82
N VAL A 174 -3.99 10.02 4.41
CA VAL A 174 -3.49 8.95 5.29
C VAL A 174 -1.96 8.94 5.16
N VAL A 175 -1.26 9.47 6.17
CA VAL A 175 0.15 9.83 6.02
C VAL A 175 1.00 9.37 7.21
N ARG A 176 2.14 8.71 6.95
CA ARG A 176 3.14 8.28 7.95
C ARG A 176 2.59 7.40 9.08
N ASN A 177 1.53 6.62 8.81
CA ASN A 177 1.02 5.68 9.78
C ASN A 177 1.79 4.34 9.72
N ARG A 178 1.87 3.65 10.85
CA ARG A 178 2.35 2.27 10.98
C ARG A 178 1.17 1.37 11.29
N ILE A 179 0.85 0.44 10.39
CA ILE A 179 -0.35 -0.39 10.47
C ILE A 179 0.03 -1.86 10.36
N SER A 180 -0.46 -2.68 11.27
CA SER A 180 -0.22 -4.13 11.25
C SER A 180 -1.44 -4.94 11.67
N SER A 181 -1.46 -6.20 11.24
CA SER A 181 -2.39 -7.23 11.74
C SER A 181 -3.86 -6.87 11.54
N GLN A 182 -4.19 -6.18 10.44
CA GLN A 182 -5.55 -5.82 10.05
C GLN A 182 -6.05 -6.69 8.88
N ARG A 183 -7.35 -6.66 8.60
CA ARG A 183 -7.89 -7.25 7.37
C ARG A 183 -7.29 -6.51 6.19
N ASP A 184 -7.60 -5.22 6.02
CA ASP A 184 -6.96 -4.34 5.07
C ASP A 184 -6.25 -3.21 5.86
N GLY A 185 -5.01 -2.89 5.51
CA GLY A 185 -4.26 -1.86 6.23
C GLY A 185 -4.88 -0.48 6.02
N ILE A 186 -5.00 -0.05 4.77
CA ILE A 186 -5.68 1.18 4.36
C ILE A 186 -6.70 0.82 3.29
N TYR A 187 -7.95 1.27 3.46
CA TYR A 187 -9.02 1.03 2.49
C TYR A 187 -9.70 2.33 2.08
N PHE A 188 -9.59 2.70 0.79
CA PHE A 188 -10.35 3.78 0.16
C PHE A 188 -11.52 3.21 -0.63
N GLN A 189 -12.74 3.58 -0.28
CA GLN A 189 -13.94 3.14 -0.99
C GLN A 189 -14.85 4.32 -1.34
N TYR A 190 -15.17 4.46 -2.63
CA TYR A 190 -15.94 5.60 -3.18
C TYR A 190 -15.32 6.95 -2.84
N VAL A 191 -14.01 7.07 -2.88
CA VAL A 191 -13.28 8.31 -2.55
C VAL A 191 -12.83 9.01 -3.83
N PRO A 192 -13.32 10.20 -4.12
CA PRO A 192 -12.80 11.04 -5.18
C PRO A 192 -11.66 11.92 -4.64
N GLY A 193 -10.46 11.71 -5.11
CA GLY A 193 -9.27 12.40 -4.63
C GLY A 193 -8.88 12.01 -3.20
N GLY A 194 -7.64 11.59 -3.01
CA GLY A 194 -7.12 11.22 -1.70
C GLY A 194 -5.62 10.92 -1.77
N LEU A 195 -5.00 10.81 -0.61
CA LEU A 195 -3.57 10.56 -0.50
C LEU A 195 -3.29 9.47 0.53
N ALA A 196 -2.55 8.44 0.13
CA ALA A 196 -1.84 7.53 1.03
C ALA A 196 -0.34 7.75 0.83
N ALA A 197 0.36 8.32 1.83
CA ALA A 197 1.77 8.62 1.68
C ALA A 197 2.60 8.20 2.91
N ASP A 198 3.81 7.68 2.63
CA ASP A 198 4.82 7.37 3.64
C ASP A 198 4.35 6.43 4.76
N ASN A 199 3.32 5.61 4.49
CA ASN A 199 2.82 4.63 5.44
C ASN A 199 3.63 3.33 5.37
N VAL A 200 3.75 2.65 6.50
CA VAL A 200 4.27 1.28 6.58
C VAL A 200 3.14 0.36 6.98
N VAL A 201 2.78 -0.56 6.09
CA VAL A 201 1.69 -1.52 6.31
C VAL A 201 2.23 -2.94 6.16
N GLU A 202 1.94 -3.77 7.15
CA GLU A 202 2.43 -5.15 7.16
C GLU A 202 1.44 -6.14 7.74
N THR A 203 1.61 -7.41 7.37
CA THR A 203 0.84 -8.53 7.94
C THR A 203 -0.68 -8.31 7.85
N SER A 204 -1.14 -7.93 6.67
CA SER A 204 -2.54 -7.69 6.34
C SER A 204 -2.99 -8.57 5.18
N ARG A 205 -4.30 -8.72 4.98
CA ARG A 205 -4.81 -9.32 3.74
C ARG A 205 -4.41 -8.44 2.55
N TYR A 206 -4.81 -7.17 2.57
CA TYR A 206 -4.34 -6.15 1.64
C TYR A 206 -3.64 -5.04 2.41
N GLY A 207 -2.41 -4.69 2.01
CA GLY A 207 -1.72 -3.53 2.58
C GLY A 207 -2.47 -2.24 2.26
N LEU A 208 -2.79 -2.04 1.00
CA LEU A 208 -3.70 -1.00 0.50
C LEU A 208 -4.83 -1.64 -0.31
N HIS A 209 -6.04 -1.19 -0.10
CA HIS A 209 -7.21 -1.50 -0.92
C HIS A 209 -7.82 -0.20 -1.44
N VAL A 210 -7.99 -0.09 -2.75
CA VAL A 210 -8.68 1.03 -3.41
C VAL A 210 -9.79 0.45 -4.25
N MET A 211 -11.04 0.89 -4.02
CA MET A 211 -12.18 0.36 -4.74
C MET A 211 -13.18 1.47 -5.06
N PHE A 212 -13.68 1.51 -6.29
CA PHE A 212 -14.63 2.51 -6.79
C PHE A 212 -14.20 3.95 -6.51
N SER A 213 -12.89 4.21 -6.60
CA SER A 213 -12.28 5.48 -6.22
C SER A 213 -11.47 6.05 -7.38
N ASN A 214 -11.38 7.38 -7.47
CA ASN A 214 -10.68 8.02 -8.57
C ASN A 214 -9.69 9.06 -8.05
N ALA A 215 -8.63 9.32 -8.81
CA ALA A 215 -7.62 10.34 -8.51
C ALA A 215 -6.99 10.16 -7.11
N ILE A 216 -6.69 8.92 -6.72
CA ILE A 216 -5.97 8.61 -5.50
C ILE A 216 -4.46 8.62 -5.77
N ALA A 217 -3.70 9.34 -4.93
CA ALA A 217 -2.25 9.31 -4.94
C ALA A 217 -1.72 8.36 -3.85
N VAL A 218 -0.87 7.41 -4.27
CA VAL A 218 -0.21 6.41 -3.41
C VAL A 218 1.29 6.61 -3.54
N ARG A 219 1.94 7.24 -2.55
CA ARG A 219 3.32 7.71 -2.69
C ARG A 219 4.21 7.31 -1.51
N GLY A 220 5.40 6.79 -1.77
CA GLY A 220 6.42 6.54 -0.74
C GLY A 220 6.05 5.49 0.33
N ASN A 221 4.99 4.71 0.13
CA ASN A 221 4.57 3.72 1.12
C ASN A 221 5.40 2.44 1.04
N THR A 222 5.45 1.71 2.15
CA THR A 222 5.98 0.34 2.22
C THR A 222 4.87 -0.63 2.57
N PHE A 223 4.59 -1.58 1.66
CA PHE A 223 3.61 -2.65 1.83
C PHE A 223 4.33 -4.00 1.84
N ARG A 224 4.32 -4.68 2.97
CA ARG A 224 5.11 -5.90 3.12
C ARG A 224 4.42 -7.01 3.91
N ARG A 225 4.84 -8.27 3.62
CA ARG A 225 4.36 -9.47 4.35
C ARG A 225 2.83 -9.57 4.42
N SER A 226 2.16 -9.12 3.37
CA SER A 226 0.71 -9.17 3.20
C SER A 226 0.34 -10.19 2.11
N SER A 227 -0.92 -10.62 2.04
CA SER A 227 -1.36 -11.45 0.91
C SER A 227 -1.30 -10.66 -0.40
N VAL A 228 -1.68 -9.37 -0.37
CA VAL A 228 -1.48 -8.44 -1.49
C VAL A 228 -0.95 -7.13 -0.91
N GLY A 229 0.15 -6.61 -1.48
CA GLY A 229 0.72 -5.34 -1.05
C GLY A 229 -0.25 -4.18 -1.32
N ALA A 230 -0.70 -4.01 -2.56
CA ALA A 230 -1.80 -3.09 -2.89
C ALA A 230 -2.74 -3.74 -3.92
N ASN A 231 -4.04 -3.61 -3.70
CA ASN A 231 -5.10 -4.07 -4.59
C ASN A 231 -5.97 -2.87 -5.00
N ILE A 232 -5.90 -2.47 -6.27
CA ILE A 232 -6.61 -1.32 -6.82
C ILE A 232 -7.64 -1.85 -7.80
N MET A 233 -8.92 -1.63 -7.51
CA MET A 233 -10.03 -2.22 -8.23
C MET A 233 -11.07 -1.18 -8.65
N ASP A 234 -11.69 -1.39 -9.83
CA ASP A 234 -12.83 -0.60 -10.32
C ASP A 234 -12.60 0.91 -10.17
N SER A 235 -11.40 1.35 -10.52
CA SER A 235 -10.91 2.69 -10.23
C SER A 235 -10.18 3.28 -11.44
N ARG A 236 -9.96 4.60 -11.46
CA ARG A 236 -9.24 5.25 -12.55
C ARG A 236 -8.42 6.45 -12.08
N ALA A 237 -7.47 6.87 -12.92
CA ALA A 237 -6.59 8.01 -12.64
C ALA A 237 -5.86 7.86 -11.30
N ILE A 238 -5.38 6.65 -11.00
CA ILE A 238 -4.63 6.37 -9.78
C ILE A 238 -3.14 6.61 -10.05
N GLU A 239 -2.47 7.27 -9.12
CA GLU A 239 -1.03 7.49 -9.17
C GLU A 239 -0.34 6.63 -8.10
N VAL A 240 0.52 5.69 -8.52
CA VAL A 240 1.29 4.82 -7.63
C VAL A 240 2.77 5.10 -7.85
N THR A 241 3.38 5.90 -6.97
CA THR A 241 4.72 6.45 -7.21
C THR A 241 5.67 6.24 -6.03
N GLY A 242 6.87 5.73 -6.30
CA GLY A 242 7.95 5.62 -5.30
C GLY A 242 7.65 4.68 -4.13
N ASN A 243 6.68 3.77 -4.27
CA ASN A 243 6.35 2.83 -3.21
C ASN A 243 7.26 1.60 -3.22
N ARG A 244 7.30 0.89 -2.09
CA ARG A 244 7.98 -0.38 -1.92
C ARG A 244 6.99 -1.48 -1.63
N PHE A 245 6.92 -2.48 -2.50
CA PHE A 245 6.12 -3.69 -2.36
C PHE A 245 7.06 -4.86 -2.16
N GLU A 246 7.11 -5.43 -0.94
CA GLU A 246 8.13 -6.44 -0.67
C GLU A 246 7.60 -7.63 0.14
N ARG A 247 8.13 -8.83 -0.18
CA ARG A 247 7.88 -10.07 0.57
C ARG A 247 6.40 -10.39 0.74
N ASN A 248 5.57 -10.02 -0.24
CA ASN A 248 4.18 -10.44 -0.29
C ASN A 248 4.16 -11.85 -0.91
N ARG A 249 4.04 -12.86 -0.08
CA ARG A 249 4.22 -14.27 -0.45
C ARG A 249 2.97 -15.10 -0.16
N GLY A 250 2.79 -16.17 -0.93
CA GLY A 250 1.66 -17.10 -0.88
C GLY A 250 1.14 -17.43 -2.26
N ALA A 251 0.30 -18.44 -2.40
CA ALA A 251 -0.16 -18.95 -3.70
C ALA A 251 -0.84 -17.87 -4.58
N SER A 252 -1.59 -16.96 -3.96
CA SER A 252 -2.28 -15.86 -4.65
C SER A 252 -1.67 -14.49 -4.37
N ALA A 253 -0.47 -14.44 -3.77
CA ALA A 253 0.10 -13.18 -3.32
C ALA A 253 0.61 -12.33 -4.50
N VAL A 254 0.47 -11.01 -4.34
CA VAL A 254 0.84 -10.00 -5.35
C VAL A 254 1.44 -8.78 -4.64
N GLY A 255 2.49 -8.19 -5.21
CA GLY A 255 3.00 -6.89 -4.76
C GLY A 255 1.99 -5.78 -5.03
N LEU A 256 1.66 -5.53 -6.31
CA LEU A 256 0.68 -4.54 -6.76
C LEU A 256 -0.28 -5.19 -7.76
N ALA A 257 -1.58 -5.13 -7.51
CA ALA A 257 -2.62 -5.58 -8.43
C ALA A 257 -3.45 -4.39 -8.93
N LEU A 258 -3.59 -4.29 -10.25
CA LEU A 258 -4.51 -3.40 -10.95
C LEU A 258 -5.60 -4.26 -11.57
N LYS A 259 -6.84 -4.13 -11.09
CA LYS A 259 -8.01 -4.86 -11.60
C LYS A 259 -9.08 -3.88 -12.03
N GLN A 260 -9.46 -3.91 -13.31
CA GLN A 260 -10.40 -2.93 -13.86
C GLN A 260 -10.02 -1.49 -13.44
N CYS A 261 -8.73 -1.19 -13.55
CA CYS A 261 -8.14 0.10 -13.16
C CYS A 261 -7.54 0.76 -14.38
N ASP A 262 -8.14 1.86 -14.81
CA ASP A 262 -7.82 2.52 -16.07
C ASP A 262 -7.12 3.87 -15.89
N ASP A 263 -6.47 4.31 -16.98
CA ASP A 263 -5.92 5.67 -17.11
C ASP A 263 -4.98 6.06 -15.95
N SER A 264 -4.23 5.08 -15.41
CA SER A 264 -3.44 5.23 -14.19
C SER A 264 -1.94 5.22 -14.48
N ARG A 265 -1.17 5.74 -13.54
CA ARG A 265 0.29 5.81 -13.63
C ARG A 265 0.95 5.02 -12.49
N VAL A 266 1.87 4.12 -12.85
CA VAL A 266 2.69 3.36 -11.89
C VAL A 266 4.14 3.67 -12.17
N SER A 267 4.82 4.42 -11.29
CA SER A 267 6.16 4.91 -11.61
C SER A 267 7.14 4.91 -10.44
N GLY A 268 8.40 4.57 -10.72
CA GLY A 268 9.47 4.64 -9.74
C GLY A 268 9.33 3.73 -8.52
N ASN A 269 8.47 2.71 -8.59
CA ASN A 269 8.26 1.79 -7.47
C ASN A 269 9.33 0.69 -7.43
N ILE A 270 9.59 0.17 -6.23
CA ILE A 270 10.41 -1.02 -6.00
C ILE A 270 9.49 -2.18 -5.65
N VAL A 271 9.47 -3.18 -6.50
CA VAL A 271 8.63 -4.38 -6.36
C VAL A 271 9.55 -5.58 -6.22
N VAL A 272 9.77 -6.04 -5.00
CA VAL A 272 10.86 -6.99 -4.72
C VAL A 272 10.41 -8.16 -3.87
N ASP A 273 10.87 -9.36 -4.24
CA ASP A 273 10.66 -10.60 -3.46
C ASP A 273 9.17 -10.90 -3.21
N ASN A 274 8.31 -10.70 -4.23
CA ASN A 274 6.90 -11.07 -4.18
C ASN A 274 6.65 -12.36 -4.97
N ALA A 275 5.52 -13.01 -4.70
CA ALA A 275 5.09 -14.13 -5.52
C ALA A 275 4.70 -13.70 -6.94
N ARG A 276 4.00 -12.58 -7.08
CA ARG A 276 3.85 -11.81 -8.32
C ARG A 276 4.18 -10.37 -8.01
N GLY A 277 5.01 -9.74 -8.84
CA GLY A 277 5.37 -8.34 -8.65
C GLY A 277 4.19 -7.43 -8.96
N LEU A 278 3.85 -7.30 -10.23
CA LEU A 278 2.71 -6.53 -10.73
C LEU A 278 1.71 -7.47 -11.44
N GLN A 279 0.43 -7.35 -11.12
CA GLN A 279 -0.66 -8.03 -11.82
C GLN A 279 -1.57 -7.01 -12.49
N VAL A 280 -1.90 -7.19 -13.78
CA VAL A 280 -2.80 -6.31 -14.54
C VAL A 280 -3.91 -7.16 -15.14
N ASP A 281 -5.15 -6.91 -14.72
CA ASP A 281 -6.33 -7.71 -15.05
C ASP A 281 -7.52 -6.79 -15.39
N GLY A 282 -8.01 -6.83 -16.61
CA GLY A 282 -9.09 -5.96 -17.09
C GLY A 282 -8.79 -4.46 -17.01
N ALA A 283 -7.52 -4.11 -16.87
CA ALA A 283 -7.07 -2.73 -16.64
C ALA A 283 -6.39 -2.20 -17.91
N SER A 284 -6.74 -0.99 -18.34
CA SER A 284 -6.38 -0.46 -19.65
C SER A 284 -5.81 0.95 -19.59
N ARG A 285 -5.02 1.32 -20.59
CA ARG A 285 -4.43 2.67 -20.79
C ARG A 285 -3.57 3.14 -19.62
N ASN A 286 -2.94 2.20 -18.91
CA ASN A 286 -2.04 2.52 -17.82
C ASN A 286 -0.61 2.72 -18.32
N HIS A 287 0.12 3.65 -17.71
CA HIS A 287 1.54 3.88 -17.93
C HIS A 287 2.36 3.34 -16.77
N VAL A 288 3.16 2.32 -17.02
CA VAL A 288 4.05 1.68 -16.06
C VAL A 288 5.48 2.01 -16.44
N THR A 289 6.13 2.92 -15.70
CA THR A 289 7.43 3.47 -16.11
C THR A 289 8.43 3.61 -14.95
N GLY A 290 9.69 3.29 -15.21
CA GLY A 290 10.76 3.51 -14.24
C GLY A 290 10.68 2.65 -12.98
N ASN A 291 9.91 1.58 -12.98
CA ASN A 291 9.80 0.69 -11.84
C ASN A 291 10.93 -0.35 -11.83
N ARG A 292 11.26 -0.85 -10.65
CA ARG A 292 12.23 -1.92 -10.44
C ARG A 292 11.51 -3.17 -9.97
N LEU A 293 11.39 -4.18 -10.84
CA LEU A 293 10.77 -5.47 -10.55
C LEU A 293 11.88 -6.50 -10.32
N LEU A 294 12.17 -6.81 -9.05
CA LEU A 294 13.37 -7.51 -8.65
C LEU A 294 13.04 -8.80 -7.89
N TYR A 295 13.65 -9.92 -8.27
CA TYR A 295 13.60 -11.18 -7.53
C TYR A 295 12.15 -11.66 -7.19
N ASN A 296 11.18 -11.34 -8.04
CA ASN A 296 9.82 -11.88 -7.92
C ASN A 296 9.76 -13.27 -8.57
N ASP A 297 8.81 -14.14 -8.16
CA ASP A 297 8.61 -15.36 -8.93
C ASP A 297 8.09 -15.01 -10.33
N VAL A 298 7.13 -14.06 -10.43
CA VAL A 298 6.72 -13.46 -11.71
C VAL A 298 6.86 -11.95 -11.57
N GLY A 299 7.61 -11.31 -12.46
CA GLY A 299 7.77 -9.85 -12.52
C GLY A 299 6.44 -9.17 -12.81
N VAL A 300 5.86 -9.43 -13.98
CA VAL A 300 4.55 -8.91 -14.42
C VAL A 300 3.66 -10.06 -14.89
N MET A 301 2.47 -10.15 -14.34
CA MET A 301 1.40 -11.02 -14.82
C MET A 301 0.32 -10.21 -15.51
N LEU A 302 0.13 -10.43 -16.80
CA LEU A 302 -0.91 -9.82 -17.63
C LEU A 302 -2.02 -10.81 -17.90
N PHE A 303 -3.26 -10.33 -17.90
CA PHE A 303 -4.38 -11.06 -18.44
C PHE A 303 -4.72 -10.54 -19.84
N SER A 304 -5.30 -11.38 -20.70
CA SER A 304 -5.67 -10.99 -22.07
C SER A 304 -6.66 -9.82 -22.14
N SER A 305 -7.36 -9.53 -21.04
CA SER A 305 -8.22 -8.37 -20.85
C SER A 305 -7.48 -7.06 -20.56
N ALA A 306 -6.14 -7.12 -20.40
CA ALA A 306 -5.32 -5.94 -20.12
C ALA A 306 -4.84 -5.31 -21.45
N GLU A 307 -5.51 -4.26 -21.89
CA GLU A 307 -5.27 -3.68 -23.20
C GLU A 307 -4.69 -2.26 -23.13
N GLN A 308 -3.93 -1.86 -24.16
CA GLN A 308 -3.42 -0.50 -24.34
C GLN A 308 -2.55 -0.01 -23.17
N ASN A 309 -2.00 -0.89 -22.35
CA ASN A 309 -1.04 -0.51 -21.33
C ASN A 309 0.34 -0.30 -21.97
N THR A 310 1.14 0.58 -21.38
CA THR A 310 2.50 0.88 -21.84
C THR A 310 3.50 0.65 -20.71
N PHE A 311 4.54 -0.14 -21.00
CA PHE A 311 5.64 -0.43 -20.08
C PHE A 311 6.93 0.10 -20.68
N THR A 312 7.55 1.09 -20.02
CA THR A 312 8.80 1.72 -20.52
C THR A 312 9.75 2.04 -19.38
N ALA A 313 11.04 2.00 -19.66
CA ALA A 313 12.09 2.32 -18.68
C ALA A 313 12.02 1.54 -17.36
N ASN A 314 11.28 0.42 -17.30
CA ASN A 314 11.30 -0.46 -16.15
C ASN A 314 12.53 -1.36 -16.16
N ARG A 315 12.99 -1.75 -14.98
CA ARG A 315 14.07 -2.71 -14.81
C ARG A 315 13.53 -4.03 -14.28
N PHE A 316 13.75 -5.09 -15.04
CA PHE A 316 13.46 -6.46 -14.66
C PHE A 316 14.79 -7.16 -14.34
N ASP A 317 14.92 -7.71 -13.12
CA ASP A 317 16.19 -8.28 -12.68
C ASP A 317 15.95 -9.42 -11.68
N GLY A 318 16.48 -10.59 -11.99
CA GLY A 318 16.45 -11.76 -11.13
C GLY A 318 15.04 -12.32 -10.86
N ASN A 319 14.03 -11.96 -11.66
CA ASN A 319 12.73 -12.61 -11.59
C ASN A 319 12.81 -14.01 -12.21
N TRP A 320 12.02 -14.95 -11.71
CA TRP A 320 11.99 -16.28 -12.31
C TRP A 320 11.33 -16.25 -13.71
N SER A 321 10.23 -15.55 -13.84
CA SER A 321 9.64 -15.18 -15.12
C SER A 321 9.43 -13.67 -15.12
N ASP A 322 10.03 -12.93 -16.06
CA ASP A 322 9.84 -11.49 -16.13
C ASP A 322 8.40 -11.14 -16.51
N VAL A 323 7.83 -11.86 -17.48
CA VAL A 323 6.46 -11.66 -17.96
C VAL A 323 5.74 -12.98 -18.11
N VAL A 324 4.50 -13.05 -17.64
CA VAL A 324 3.55 -14.14 -17.88
C VAL A 324 2.27 -13.55 -18.41
N VAL A 325 1.72 -14.11 -19.51
CA VAL A 325 0.43 -13.72 -20.07
C VAL A 325 -0.57 -14.85 -19.92
N SER A 326 -1.69 -14.61 -19.28
CA SER A 326 -2.78 -15.57 -19.09
C SER A 326 -3.94 -15.25 -20.02
N GLY A 327 -4.44 -16.26 -20.72
CA GLY A 327 -5.61 -16.15 -21.60
C GLY A 327 -5.32 -15.69 -23.04
N GLY A 328 -4.05 -15.70 -23.49
CA GLY A 328 -3.67 -15.37 -24.86
C GLY A 328 -2.77 -14.12 -24.95
N ARG A 329 -3.03 -13.24 -25.93
CA ARG A 329 -2.25 -12.00 -26.09
C ARG A 329 -2.81 -10.90 -25.17
N ALA A 330 -1.92 -10.14 -24.54
CA ALA A 330 -2.24 -8.86 -23.95
C ALA A 330 -1.91 -7.74 -24.96
N GLY A 331 -2.82 -6.81 -25.20
CA GLY A 331 -2.61 -5.67 -26.10
C GLY A 331 -1.70 -4.60 -25.47
N THR A 332 -0.54 -5.00 -24.96
CA THR A 332 0.41 -4.17 -24.21
C THR A 332 1.56 -3.70 -25.10
N ARG A 333 1.96 -2.45 -24.94
CA ARG A 333 3.16 -1.88 -25.57
C ARG A 333 4.33 -1.94 -24.60
N TRP A 334 5.46 -2.45 -25.06
CA TRP A 334 6.68 -2.62 -24.27
C TRP A 334 7.75 -1.58 -24.55
N SER A 335 7.44 -0.64 -25.46
CA SER A 335 8.29 0.52 -25.74
C SER A 335 7.43 1.74 -26.09
N GLU A 336 7.98 2.89 -25.91
CA GLU A 336 7.43 4.18 -26.33
C GLU A 336 8.56 5.11 -26.75
N ASN A 337 8.37 5.85 -27.87
CA ASN A 337 9.38 6.76 -28.41
C ASN A 337 10.77 6.09 -28.63
N GLY A 338 10.78 4.83 -29.09
CA GLY A 338 12.01 4.08 -29.35
C GLY A 338 12.76 3.61 -28.12
N ARG A 339 12.16 3.63 -26.92
CA ARG A 339 12.78 3.14 -25.67
C ARG A 339 11.84 2.19 -24.95
N GLY A 340 12.34 1.00 -24.65
CA GLY A 340 11.62 -0.05 -23.93
C GLY A 340 12.10 -0.19 -22.47
N ASN A 341 12.38 -1.41 -22.04
CA ASN A 341 12.70 -1.75 -20.66
C ASN A 341 14.09 -2.40 -20.56
N SER A 342 14.66 -2.41 -19.38
CA SER A 342 15.92 -3.09 -19.09
C SER A 342 15.65 -4.50 -18.53
N TRP A 343 16.25 -5.52 -19.15
CA TRP A 343 16.08 -6.94 -18.84
C TRP A 343 17.43 -7.55 -18.46
N SER A 344 17.52 -8.18 -17.31
CA SER A 344 18.78 -8.80 -16.88
C SER A 344 19.27 -9.93 -17.80
N GLU A 345 18.34 -10.58 -18.50
CA GLU A 345 18.64 -11.66 -19.48
C GLU A 345 18.85 -11.13 -20.91
N TYR A 346 18.83 -9.82 -21.14
CA TYR A 346 19.07 -9.25 -22.47
C TYR A 346 20.53 -9.42 -22.87
N ALA A 347 20.76 -10.12 -23.98
CA ALA A 347 22.09 -10.43 -24.51
C ALA A 347 22.39 -9.71 -25.85
N GLY A 348 21.66 -8.66 -26.18
CA GLY A 348 21.90 -7.85 -27.38
C GLY A 348 22.97 -6.78 -27.13
N PHE A 349 23.33 -6.09 -28.23
CA PHE A 349 24.37 -5.06 -28.24
C PHE A 349 23.74 -3.71 -28.60
N ASP A 350 24.33 -2.64 -28.12
CA ASP A 350 24.08 -1.26 -28.53
C ASP A 350 25.24 -0.83 -29.43
N PHE A 351 25.04 -0.87 -30.74
CA PHE A 351 26.04 -0.44 -31.73
C PHE A 351 26.03 1.05 -32.01
N THR A 352 24.90 1.71 -31.70
CA THR A 352 24.73 3.15 -31.95
C THR A 352 25.17 4.00 -30.75
N GLY A 353 25.28 3.42 -29.55
CA GLY A 353 25.65 4.10 -28.31
C GLY A 353 24.52 4.95 -27.71
N ASP A 354 23.28 4.70 -28.10
CA ASP A 354 22.10 5.43 -27.61
C ASP A 354 21.45 4.80 -26.36
N GLY A 355 22.00 3.67 -25.89
CA GLY A 355 21.52 2.92 -24.74
C GLY A 355 20.36 1.99 -25.07
N VAL A 356 20.03 1.79 -26.36
CA VAL A 356 19.01 0.86 -26.84
C VAL A 356 19.67 -0.28 -27.59
N GLY A 357 19.21 -1.48 -27.35
CA GLY A 357 19.73 -2.67 -28.03
C GLY A 357 19.09 -2.86 -29.41
N GLU A 358 19.91 -3.28 -30.39
CA GLU A 358 19.53 -3.45 -31.78
C GLU A 358 18.63 -4.65 -32.04
N ARG A 359 18.51 -5.55 -31.08
CA ARG A 359 17.68 -6.75 -31.21
C ARG A 359 16.50 -6.71 -30.25
N PRO A 360 15.28 -6.96 -30.74
CA PRO A 360 14.13 -7.10 -29.85
C PRO A 360 14.35 -8.19 -28.77
N HIS A 361 13.85 -7.97 -27.57
CA HIS A 361 13.90 -8.92 -26.48
C HIS A 361 12.62 -9.72 -26.40
N PRO A 362 12.65 -11.06 -26.54
CA PRO A 362 11.47 -11.91 -26.35
C PRO A 362 11.10 -11.98 -24.86
N LEU A 363 9.81 -11.80 -24.54
CA LEU A 363 9.35 -11.68 -23.15
C LEU A 363 8.83 -12.99 -22.58
N LEU A 364 8.35 -13.91 -23.42
CA LEU A 364 7.74 -15.15 -22.97
C LEU A 364 8.72 -16.32 -23.07
N THR A 365 9.06 -16.90 -21.94
CA THR A 365 9.75 -18.19 -21.90
C THR A 365 8.74 -19.32 -22.17
N PRO A 366 9.20 -20.52 -22.61
CA PRO A 366 8.30 -21.68 -22.76
C PRO A 366 7.56 -22.02 -21.47
N PHE A 367 8.21 -21.88 -20.32
CA PHE A 367 7.56 -22.09 -19.03
C PHE A 367 6.50 -21.03 -18.73
N ALA A 368 6.74 -19.75 -19.03
CA ALA A 368 5.80 -18.68 -18.88
C ALA A 368 4.51 -18.89 -19.71
N VAL A 369 4.64 -19.47 -20.91
CA VAL A 369 3.49 -19.85 -21.75
C VAL A 369 2.66 -20.95 -21.08
N ILE A 370 3.34 -21.99 -20.54
CA ILE A 370 2.66 -23.08 -19.82
C ILE A 370 1.98 -22.55 -18.55
N GLU A 371 2.64 -21.71 -17.77
CA GLU A 371 2.10 -21.10 -16.57
C GLU A 371 0.89 -20.21 -16.89
N GLY A 372 0.96 -19.43 -17.97
CA GLY A 372 -0.15 -18.58 -18.44
C GLY A 372 -1.39 -19.40 -18.84
N ALA A 373 -1.20 -20.58 -19.46
CA ALA A 373 -2.27 -21.49 -19.83
C ALA A 373 -2.77 -22.31 -18.63
N ASN A 374 -1.92 -22.66 -17.71
CA ASN A 374 -2.24 -23.47 -16.53
C ASN A 374 -1.52 -22.93 -15.28
N PRO A 375 -2.19 -22.10 -14.48
CA PRO A 375 -1.59 -21.50 -13.28
C PRO A 375 -1.06 -22.52 -12.25
N ALA A 376 -1.56 -23.78 -12.27
CA ALA A 376 -1.04 -24.83 -11.40
C ALA A 376 0.40 -25.25 -11.75
N ALA A 377 0.86 -24.99 -12.97
CA ALA A 377 2.25 -25.23 -13.37
C ALA A 377 3.26 -24.48 -12.50
N ARG A 378 2.82 -23.41 -11.83
CA ARG A 378 3.62 -22.66 -10.88
C ARG A 378 4.17 -23.50 -9.73
N LEU A 379 3.53 -24.58 -9.34
CA LEU A 379 4.04 -25.53 -8.35
C LEU A 379 5.39 -26.13 -8.76
N PHE A 380 5.71 -26.13 -10.06
CA PHE A 380 6.93 -26.67 -10.66
C PHE A 380 7.94 -25.59 -11.03
N LEU A 381 7.71 -24.33 -10.65
CA LEU A 381 8.51 -23.17 -11.04
C LEU A 381 10.01 -23.34 -10.81
N ARG A 382 10.41 -24.05 -9.76
CA ARG A 382 11.82 -24.31 -9.42
C ARG A 382 12.21 -25.77 -9.63
N SER A 383 11.51 -26.48 -10.51
CA SER A 383 11.82 -27.85 -10.84
C SER A 383 12.92 -27.94 -11.92
N PRO A 384 13.68 -29.06 -11.98
CA PRO A 384 14.62 -29.29 -13.06
C PRO A 384 13.98 -29.24 -14.46
N ALA A 385 12.69 -29.56 -14.57
CA ALA A 385 11.96 -29.48 -15.83
C ALA A 385 11.77 -28.02 -16.28
N ALA A 386 11.44 -27.10 -15.35
CA ALA A 386 11.31 -25.68 -15.66
C ALA A 386 12.68 -25.07 -16.04
N GLU A 387 13.74 -25.45 -15.35
CA GLU A 387 15.12 -25.05 -15.69
C GLU A 387 15.54 -25.59 -17.06
N GLY A 388 15.22 -26.85 -17.37
CA GLY A 388 15.46 -27.45 -18.69
C GLY A 388 14.73 -26.71 -19.81
N LEU A 389 13.48 -26.32 -19.61
CA LEU A 389 12.72 -25.49 -20.56
C LEU A 389 13.33 -24.12 -20.76
N ALA A 390 13.79 -23.47 -19.69
CA ALA A 390 14.47 -22.19 -19.77
C ALA A 390 15.78 -22.29 -20.56
N LEU A 391 16.56 -23.35 -20.33
CA LEU A 391 17.78 -23.63 -21.11
C LEU A 391 17.47 -23.90 -22.59
N ALA A 392 16.44 -24.70 -22.88
CA ALA A 392 16.02 -24.99 -24.25
C ALA A 392 15.63 -23.70 -25.00
N ALA A 393 14.97 -22.76 -24.34
CA ALA A 393 14.63 -21.46 -24.92
C ALA A 393 15.88 -20.66 -25.32
N ARG A 394 16.93 -20.70 -24.50
CA ARG A 394 18.21 -19.99 -24.78
C ARG A 394 18.91 -20.51 -26.03
N ILE A 395 18.72 -21.78 -26.39
CA ILE A 395 19.32 -22.41 -27.57
C ILE A 395 18.37 -22.46 -28.79
N GLY A 396 17.26 -21.69 -28.73
CA GLY A 396 16.38 -21.51 -29.88
C GLY A 396 15.18 -22.46 -29.95
N PHE A 397 14.97 -23.30 -28.94
CA PHE A 397 13.75 -24.12 -28.83
C PHE A 397 12.72 -23.38 -27.99
N GLY A 398 11.85 -22.58 -28.62
CA GLY A 398 10.80 -21.85 -27.92
C GLY A 398 9.60 -21.56 -28.81
N PRO A 399 8.42 -21.28 -28.23
CA PRO A 399 7.28 -20.81 -29.01
C PRO A 399 7.65 -19.52 -29.71
N GLY A 400 7.19 -19.35 -30.96
CA GLY A 400 7.38 -18.10 -31.71
C GLY A 400 6.93 -16.92 -30.85
N THR A 401 7.75 -15.86 -30.79
CA THR A 401 7.57 -14.71 -29.89
C THR A 401 6.30 -13.94 -30.22
N VAL A 402 5.30 -14.06 -29.37
CA VAL A 402 4.04 -13.31 -29.48
C VAL A 402 4.15 -11.95 -28.77
N GLU A 403 4.97 -11.89 -27.71
CA GLU A 403 5.24 -10.68 -26.94
C GLU A 403 6.75 -10.38 -26.95
N GLN A 404 7.12 -9.17 -27.29
CA GLN A 404 8.52 -8.73 -27.31
C GLN A 404 8.64 -7.24 -26.95
N ASP A 405 9.79 -6.87 -26.37
CA ASP A 405 10.22 -5.48 -26.27
C ASP A 405 11.01 -5.15 -27.55
N PRO A 406 10.52 -4.28 -28.41
CA PRO A 406 11.19 -4.00 -29.68
C PRO A 406 12.40 -3.06 -29.54
N ALA A 407 12.57 -2.40 -28.38
CA ALA A 407 13.62 -1.42 -28.14
C ALA A 407 14.20 -1.55 -26.72
N PRO A 408 14.71 -2.75 -26.36
CA PRO A 408 15.18 -3.03 -25.01
C PRO A 408 16.36 -2.12 -24.64
N LEU A 409 16.40 -1.67 -23.39
CA LEU A 409 17.52 -0.88 -22.89
C LEU A 409 18.71 -1.80 -22.56
N VAL A 410 19.89 -1.43 -23.01
CA VAL A 410 21.10 -2.13 -22.60
C VAL A 410 21.31 -1.93 -21.10
N PRO A 411 21.46 -3.01 -20.31
CA PRO A 411 21.71 -2.86 -18.89
C PRO A 411 22.94 -2.00 -18.64
N ALA A 412 22.81 -0.94 -17.86
CA ALA A 412 23.98 -0.21 -17.40
C ALA A 412 24.89 -1.18 -16.68
N ALA A 413 26.21 -1.06 -16.91
CA ALA A 413 27.19 -1.88 -16.20
C ALA A 413 26.83 -1.94 -14.70
N PRO A 414 26.90 -3.10 -14.04
CA PRO A 414 26.51 -3.22 -12.65
C PRO A 414 27.29 -2.19 -11.83
N GLY A 415 26.58 -1.26 -11.24
CA GLY A 415 27.13 -0.36 -10.22
C GLY A 415 27.70 -1.21 -9.06
N PRO A 416 28.59 -0.67 -8.25
CA PRO A 416 29.13 -1.40 -7.10
C PRO A 416 27.98 -2.00 -6.30
N PRO A 417 28.13 -3.25 -5.80
CA PRO A 417 27.06 -3.91 -5.06
C PRO A 417 26.63 -3.01 -3.90
N ALA A 418 25.35 -2.65 -3.86
CA ALA A 418 24.79 -2.00 -2.71
C ALA A 418 25.05 -2.90 -1.49
N GLU A 419 25.67 -2.37 -0.46
CA GLU A 419 25.97 -3.10 0.78
C GLU A 419 24.70 -3.82 1.24
N ARG A 420 24.76 -5.14 1.24
CA ARG A 420 23.69 -5.98 1.80
C ARG A 420 23.81 -5.83 3.31
N GLU A 421 22.93 -5.08 3.92
CA GLU A 421 22.74 -5.16 5.36
C GLU A 421 22.39 -6.60 5.74
N GLY A 422 23.32 -7.22 6.43
CA GLY A 422 23.30 -8.42 7.23
C GLY A 422 22.40 -9.59 6.84
N GLY A 423 22.98 -10.66 6.27
CA GLY A 423 22.34 -11.97 6.22
C GLY A 423 23.02 -12.97 5.28
N HIS A 424 23.94 -13.75 5.80
CA HIS A 424 24.41 -15.08 5.30
C HIS A 424 24.83 -15.26 3.82
N ALA A 425 25.51 -14.32 3.21
CA ALA A 425 26.09 -14.49 1.86
C ALA A 425 27.50 -15.15 1.85
N GLY A 426 28.11 -15.36 2.99
CA GLY A 426 29.46 -15.96 3.08
C GLY A 426 29.51 -17.45 2.78
N ALA A 427 28.44 -18.20 2.96
CA ALA A 427 28.44 -19.66 2.79
C ALA A 427 28.25 -20.12 1.34
N ALA A 428 27.54 -19.36 0.51
CA ALA A 428 27.20 -19.75 -0.88
C ALA A 428 28.40 -19.58 -1.84
N LEU A 429 29.23 -18.55 -1.66
CA LEU A 429 30.42 -18.33 -2.48
C LEU A 429 31.50 -19.35 -2.18
N GLY A 430 31.62 -19.83 -0.94
CA GLY A 430 32.56 -20.88 -0.57
C GLY A 430 32.24 -22.25 -1.19
N LEU A 431 30.95 -22.59 -1.32
CA LEU A 431 30.49 -23.85 -1.93
C LEU A 431 30.69 -23.85 -3.46
N ALA A 432 30.44 -22.76 -4.13
CA ALA A 432 30.62 -22.66 -5.59
C ALA A 432 32.08 -22.72 -5.99
N ALA A 433 32.96 -22.11 -5.22
CA ALA A 433 34.43 -22.21 -5.45
C ALA A 433 34.98 -23.63 -5.18
N ALA A 434 34.46 -24.30 -4.13
CA ALA A 434 34.83 -25.67 -3.81
C ALA A 434 34.38 -26.71 -4.86
N THR A 435 33.17 -26.54 -5.40
CA THR A 435 32.66 -27.42 -6.47
C THR A 435 33.38 -27.22 -7.79
N LEU A 436 33.77 -26.00 -8.15
CA LEU A 436 34.54 -25.72 -9.36
C LEU A 436 35.97 -26.30 -9.24
N ALA A 437 36.61 -26.19 -8.06
CA ALA A 437 37.92 -26.76 -7.79
C ALA A 437 37.90 -28.30 -7.84
N LEU A 438 36.84 -28.94 -7.33
CA LEU A 438 36.68 -30.40 -7.38
C LEU A 438 36.43 -30.89 -8.81
N ALA A 439 35.61 -30.16 -9.61
CA ALA A 439 35.37 -30.49 -11.01
C ALA A 439 36.65 -30.38 -11.86
N LEU A 440 37.50 -29.38 -11.61
CA LEU A 440 38.81 -29.24 -12.28
C LEU A 440 39.83 -30.27 -11.85
N ALA A 441 39.77 -30.74 -10.60
CA ALA A 441 40.64 -31.82 -10.12
C ALA A 441 40.28 -33.17 -10.75
N VAL A 442 39.00 -33.50 -10.86
CA VAL A 442 38.50 -34.73 -11.49
C VAL A 442 38.79 -34.74 -13.01
N ALA A 443 38.71 -33.59 -13.68
CA ALA A 443 39.03 -33.49 -15.11
C ALA A 443 40.54 -33.71 -15.40
N ARG A 444 41.41 -33.50 -14.43
CA ARG A 444 42.88 -33.75 -14.58
C ARG A 444 43.27 -35.19 -14.43
N GLU A 445 42.48 -35.99 -13.72
CA GLU A 445 42.81 -37.44 -13.52
C GLU A 445 42.25 -38.35 -14.62
N VAL A 446 41.43 -37.86 -15.56
CA VAL A 446 40.79 -38.65 -16.61
C VAL A 446 41.43 -38.41 -17.99
N SER A 447 42.62 -37.86 -18.10
CA SER A 447 43.37 -37.84 -19.37
C SER A 447 44.12 -39.13 -19.55
N PRO A 448 43.77 -40.02 -20.51
CA PRO A 448 44.51 -41.22 -20.78
C PRO A 448 45.80 -40.89 -21.53
N CYS A 449 46.83 -41.68 -21.23
CA CYS A 449 48.08 -41.77 -21.96
C CYS A 449 47.87 -42.05 -23.45
#